data_cbed20160054d8d3580fa33510043c2b
#
_entry.id   cbed20160054d8d3580fa33510043c2b
#
_cell.length_a   1.000
_cell.length_b   1.000
_cell.length_c   1.000
_cell.angle_alpha   90.00
_cell.angle_beta   90.00
_cell.angle_gamma   90.00
#
_symmetry.space_group_name_H-M   'P 1'
#
loop_
_entity.id
_entity.type
_entity.pdbx_description
1 polymer ?
#
loop_
_entity_poly.entity_id
_entity_poly.type
_entity_poly.pdbx_seq_one_letter_code
_entity_poly.pdbx_strand_id
1 'polypeptide(L)'
;WAPYIRIAVQQGWMNGYTDGTFRPDNAVTLEEACTAVLKLLGYKMTDLNGAFPAAQLNKAQELGLRSQLNRAQGQTMTYEDCAVLLYNALTANTASGGAYGSTLGFTVANGQVDTSTVLLSSLKGPFVASEGTQLPFAPVSVYRNDKVSESGELNKYDVYYYSESLQTVWIYTRRAAGRITAVSPSASAPTAVTVAGTSYQLGSSAVASKISSLNGGGVGEVVTLLLGMDNEVADVVTGEEADSVFYGVVQTATRSLVEDNGADVLQRVAVMCTDGITRTVNVDKSLNYPAGWMVRIDVTPEGENVTAIENRTISGTVSADATMLGDHKLADDVQILDTTTEGVAGTVRPSRLSGTKLNMLNVRYYTLNDNGEIDRLILNDVTGDLWKYGVLDDIRNIAANLPSTKTPATAGDSEGEGSDGTNQVLKDLRSVLVPTTSEILWGVINGDILQTVWNKVTSSTGSLVSIGVKQLAKVVGEPYGTILNYVGGGATYVCYVNGQLTSYTTSIKYPVLAGGLAVRQEVNGSVKAMVQLMPMKIDKVGAASVLSGSTRYEVADNAQVYLWYKGQYYATKLAEVNSDAYYLTGWYDNFGCAAGKRVRVIVAVKKD
;
A
#
# COMPACT_ATOMS: atom_id res chain seq x y z
N TRP A 1 6.89 -22.15 -34.04
CA TRP A 1 5.98 -21.27 -34.80
C TRP A 1 5.15 -22.03 -35.87
N ALA A 2 5.70 -23.07 -36.55
CA ALA A 2 5.07 -23.74 -37.69
C ALA A 2 3.58 -24.15 -37.46
N PRO A 3 3.15 -24.71 -36.33
CA PRO A 3 1.74 -25.03 -36.10
C PRO A 3 0.82 -23.83 -36.17
N TYR A 4 1.23 -22.70 -35.53
CA TYR A 4 0.46 -21.47 -35.50
C TYR A 4 0.35 -20.80 -36.87
N ILE A 5 1.45 -20.77 -37.63
CA ILE A 5 1.47 -20.26 -38.99
C ILE A 5 0.49 -21.08 -39.87
N ARG A 6 0.50 -22.39 -39.72
CA ARG A 6 -0.40 -23.28 -40.47
C ARG A 6 -1.86 -22.96 -40.19
N ILE A 7 -2.23 -22.76 -38.92
CA ILE A 7 -3.59 -22.35 -38.51
C ILE A 7 -3.94 -20.99 -39.12
N ALA A 8 -3.08 -19.98 -38.97
CA ALA A 8 -3.34 -18.64 -39.49
C ALA A 8 -3.55 -18.61 -41.02
N VAL A 9 -2.78 -19.43 -41.76
CA VAL A 9 -2.93 -19.58 -43.22
C VAL A 9 -4.21 -20.37 -43.57
N GLN A 10 -4.51 -21.47 -42.87
CA GLN A 10 -5.71 -22.27 -43.09
C GLN A 10 -7.01 -21.46 -42.81
N GLN A 11 -6.98 -20.60 -41.82
CA GLN A 11 -8.10 -19.71 -41.50
C GLN A 11 -8.17 -18.47 -42.39
N GLY A 12 -7.20 -18.30 -43.29
CA GLY A 12 -7.14 -17.18 -44.21
C GLY A 12 -6.79 -15.83 -43.58
N TRP A 13 -6.39 -15.80 -42.30
CA TRP A 13 -6.01 -14.56 -41.59
C TRP A 13 -4.72 -13.97 -42.15
N MET A 14 -3.77 -14.83 -42.49
CA MET A 14 -2.49 -14.47 -43.10
C MET A 14 -2.26 -15.23 -44.37
N ASN A 15 -1.60 -14.60 -45.33
CA ASN A 15 -1.16 -15.23 -46.57
C ASN A 15 0.35 -15.21 -46.62
N GLY A 16 0.95 -16.24 -47.22
CA GLY A 16 2.36 -16.21 -47.59
C GLY A 16 2.62 -15.28 -48.79
N TYR A 17 3.84 -15.24 -49.21
CA TYR A 17 4.27 -14.52 -50.41
C TYR A 17 3.86 -15.26 -51.70
N THR A 18 3.86 -14.55 -52.81
CA THR A 18 3.48 -15.08 -54.14
C THR A 18 4.40 -16.20 -54.63
N ASP A 19 5.61 -16.29 -54.06
CA ASP A 19 6.57 -17.37 -54.34
C ASP A 19 6.33 -18.64 -53.51
N GLY A 20 5.24 -18.67 -52.71
CA GLY A 20 4.87 -19.81 -51.87
C GLY A 20 5.59 -19.87 -50.52
N THR A 21 6.42 -18.91 -50.20
CA THR A 21 7.11 -18.82 -48.91
C THR A 21 6.27 -18.04 -47.90
N PHE A 22 6.52 -18.24 -46.58
CA PHE A 22 5.86 -17.45 -45.50
C PHE A 22 6.80 -16.43 -44.87
N ARG A 23 8.09 -16.69 -44.83
CA ARG A 23 9.16 -15.81 -44.26
C ARG A 23 8.83 -15.30 -42.85
N PRO A 24 8.74 -16.19 -41.85
CA PRO A 24 8.28 -15.86 -40.51
C PRO A 24 9.18 -14.87 -39.74
N ASP A 25 10.43 -14.73 -40.18
CA ASP A 25 11.42 -13.82 -39.57
C ASP A 25 11.37 -12.39 -40.14
N ASN A 26 10.53 -12.16 -41.17
CA ASN A 26 10.35 -10.80 -41.67
C ASN A 26 9.53 -9.95 -40.71
N ALA A 27 9.94 -8.69 -40.57
CA ALA A 27 9.19 -7.72 -39.82
C ALA A 27 7.83 -7.42 -40.47
N VAL A 28 6.77 -7.31 -39.67
CA VAL A 28 5.40 -7.01 -40.12
C VAL A 28 5.16 -5.50 -40.07
N THR A 29 4.60 -4.92 -41.12
CA THR A 29 4.21 -3.52 -41.17
C THR A 29 2.82 -3.28 -40.55
N LEU A 30 2.49 -2.01 -40.24
CA LEU A 30 1.18 -1.62 -39.71
C LEU A 30 0.02 -2.10 -40.61
N GLU A 31 0.13 -1.88 -41.92
CA GLU A 31 -0.91 -2.26 -42.91
C GLU A 31 -1.07 -3.78 -43.03
N GLU A 32 0.01 -4.54 -42.92
CA GLU A 32 -0.04 -6.00 -42.94
C GLU A 32 -0.70 -6.55 -41.68
N ALA A 33 -0.31 -6.04 -40.51
CA ALA A 33 -0.91 -6.40 -39.24
C ALA A 33 -2.41 -6.02 -39.17
N CYS A 34 -2.79 -4.80 -39.59
CA CYS A 34 -4.19 -4.41 -39.71
C CYS A 34 -4.98 -5.29 -40.66
N THR A 35 -4.38 -5.69 -41.81
CA THR A 35 -5.04 -6.59 -42.76
C THR A 35 -5.32 -7.94 -42.16
N ALA A 36 -4.36 -8.51 -41.44
CA ALA A 36 -4.53 -9.80 -40.74
C ALA A 36 -5.65 -9.74 -39.71
N VAL A 37 -5.70 -8.67 -38.89
CA VAL A 37 -6.74 -8.49 -37.88
C VAL A 37 -8.12 -8.23 -38.51
N LEU A 38 -8.21 -7.47 -39.60
CA LEU A 38 -9.49 -7.28 -40.30
C LEU A 38 -10.04 -8.60 -40.83
N LYS A 39 -9.18 -9.47 -41.37
CA LYS A 39 -9.57 -10.83 -41.81
C LYS A 39 -9.99 -11.69 -40.61
N LEU A 40 -9.28 -11.62 -39.49
CA LEU A 40 -9.67 -12.28 -38.24
C LEU A 40 -11.07 -11.85 -37.79
N LEU A 41 -11.42 -10.57 -37.91
CA LEU A 41 -12.74 -10.03 -37.61
C LEU A 41 -13.81 -10.36 -38.66
N GLY A 42 -13.46 -11.10 -39.71
CA GLY A 42 -14.36 -11.56 -40.77
C GLY A 42 -14.60 -10.58 -41.90
N TYR A 43 -13.87 -9.45 -41.96
CA TYR A 43 -13.99 -8.52 -43.09
C TYR A 43 -13.34 -9.06 -44.35
N LYS A 44 -14.04 -8.97 -45.46
CA LYS A 44 -13.49 -9.32 -46.79
C LYS A 44 -12.78 -8.10 -47.35
N MET A 45 -11.55 -8.31 -47.79
CA MET A 45 -10.72 -7.22 -48.33
C MET A 45 -11.30 -6.62 -49.63
N THR A 46 -12.11 -7.39 -50.36
CA THR A 46 -12.83 -6.94 -51.55
C THR A 46 -13.99 -5.97 -51.27
N ASP A 47 -14.50 -5.97 -50.02
CA ASP A 47 -15.64 -5.18 -49.63
C ASP A 47 -15.23 -3.82 -49.04
N LEU A 48 -13.90 -3.57 -48.93
CA LEU A 48 -13.35 -2.33 -48.42
C LEU A 48 -13.26 -1.27 -49.54
N ASN A 49 -13.65 -0.05 -49.22
CA ASN A 49 -13.59 1.06 -50.17
C ASN A 49 -12.16 1.59 -50.32
N GLY A 50 -11.61 1.52 -51.53
CA GLY A 50 -10.29 2.03 -51.89
C GLY A 50 -9.23 0.95 -52.15
N ALA A 51 -8.04 1.40 -52.45
CA ALA A 51 -6.90 0.53 -52.72
C ALA A 51 -6.10 0.21 -51.44
N PHE A 52 -5.40 -0.95 -51.45
CA PHE A 52 -4.38 -1.27 -50.45
C PHE A 52 -3.24 -0.23 -50.50
N PRO A 53 -2.72 0.24 -49.36
CA PRO A 53 -3.10 -0.11 -47.97
C PRO A 53 -4.14 0.84 -47.37
N ALA A 54 -4.54 1.91 -48.07
CA ALA A 54 -5.41 2.95 -47.49
C ALA A 54 -6.77 2.39 -47.04
N ALA A 55 -7.39 1.51 -47.82
CA ALA A 55 -8.67 0.90 -47.47
C ALA A 55 -8.63 0.16 -46.14
N GLN A 56 -7.58 -0.64 -45.92
CA GLN A 56 -7.38 -1.41 -44.69
C GLN A 56 -7.09 -0.51 -43.49
N LEU A 57 -6.22 0.48 -43.67
CA LEU A 57 -5.87 1.43 -42.60
C LEU A 57 -7.05 2.30 -42.18
N ASN A 58 -7.89 2.74 -43.13
CA ASN A 58 -9.11 3.49 -42.86
C ASN A 58 -10.13 2.61 -42.11
N LYS A 59 -10.34 1.38 -42.55
CA LYS A 59 -11.25 0.45 -41.86
C LYS A 59 -10.74 0.10 -40.46
N ALA A 60 -9.45 -0.11 -40.29
CA ALA A 60 -8.85 -0.33 -38.99
C ALA A 60 -9.02 0.88 -38.04
N GLN A 61 -8.93 2.09 -38.58
CA GLN A 61 -9.19 3.32 -37.81
C GLN A 61 -10.67 3.44 -37.41
N GLU A 62 -11.59 3.18 -38.34
CA GLU A 62 -13.04 3.19 -38.09
C GLU A 62 -13.44 2.23 -36.96
N LEU A 63 -12.84 1.06 -36.93
CA LEU A 63 -13.08 0.02 -35.92
C LEU A 63 -12.34 0.26 -34.59
N GLY A 64 -11.56 1.31 -34.47
CA GLY A 64 -10.77 1.60 -33.26
C GLY A 64 -9.52 0.72 -33.11
N LEU A 65 -9.18 -0.13 -34.09
CA LEU A 65 -8.03 -1.04 -34.02
C LEU A 65 -6.70 -0.28 -33.85
N ARG A 66 -6.61 0.94 -34.36
CA ARG A 66 -5.42 1.78 -34.31
C ARG A 66 -5.36 2.69 -33.06
N SER A 67 -6.32 2.56 -32.14
CA SER A 67 -6.30 3.33 -30.88
C SER A 67 -5.00 3.06 -30.12
N GLN A 68 -4.34 4.12 -29.67
CA GLN A 68 -3.05 4.09 -28.96
C GLN A 68 -1.85 3.55 -29.78
N LEU A 69 -2.02 3.27 -31.06
CA LEU A 69 -0.92 2.93 -31.96
C LEU A 69 -0.35 4.18 -32.61
N ASN A 70 0.92 4.46 -32.36
CA ASN A 70 1.63 5.59 -32.95
C ASN A 70 2.55 5.11 -34.08
N ARG A 71 1.97 4.45 -35.10
CA ARG A 71 2.67 3.95 -36.29
C ARG A 71 2.06 4.54 -37.55
N ALA A 72 2.93 4.94 -38.47
CA ALA A 72 2.55 5.36 -39.80
C ALA A 72 2.59 4.18 -40.78
N GLN A 73 1.94 4.36 -41.94
CA GLN A 73 2.01 3.42 -43.05
C GLN A 73 3.46 3.11 -43.39
N GLY A 74 3.76 1.84 -43.62
CA GLY A 74 5.08 1.32 -43.98
C GLY A 74 6.02 1.11 -42.78
N GLN A 75 5.63 1.56 -41.60
CA GLN A 75 6.44 1.32 -40.39
C GLN A 75 6.20 -0.10 -39.84
N THR A 76 7.27 -0.69 -39.32
CA THR A 76 7.25 -2.01 -38.69
C THR A 76 6.64 -1.94 -37.31
N MET A 77 5.89 -2.98 -36.93
CA MET A 77 5.27 -3.15 -35.64
C MET A 77 6.25 -3.77 -34.65
N THR A 78 6.25 -3.27 -33.41
CA THR A 78 6.89 -3.95 -32.27
C THR A 78 5.95 -4.98 -31.66
N TYR A 79 6.45 -5.82 -30.75
CA TYR A 79 5.60 -6.72 -29.97
C TYR A 79 4.53 -5.98 -29.17
N GLU A 80 4.89 -4.82 -28.60
CA GLU A 80 3.96 -3.95 -27.87
C GLU A 80 2.85 -3.43 -28.80
N ASP A 81 3.20 -2.91 -29.99
CA ASP A 81 2.21 -2.47 -30.98
C ASP A 81 1.26 -3.61 -31.37
N CYS A 82 1.79 -4.82 -31.59
CA CYS A 82 0.96 -5.99 -31.89
C CYS A 82 0.03 -6.35 -30.73
N ALA A 83 0.51 -6.28 -29.49
CA ALA A 83 -0.33 -6.52 -28.30
C ALA A 83 -1.45 -5.50 -28.20
N VAL A 84 -1.18 -4.20 -28.40
CA VAL A 84 -2.19 -3.13 -28.42
C VAL A 84 -3.21 -3.37 -29.56
N LEU A 85 -2.75 -3.71 -30.76
CA LEU A 85 -3.62 -4.00 -31.89
C LEU A 85 -4.57 -5.18 -31.61
N LEU A 86 -4.06 -6.27 -31.03
CA LEU A 86 -4.84 -7.45 -30.66
C LEU A 86 -5.81 -7.15 -29.50
N TYR A 87 -5.40 -6.36 -28.52
CA TYR A 87 -6.30 -5.92 -27.46
C TYR A 87 -7.45 -5.07 -28.00
N ASN A 88 -7.16 -4.12 -28.91
CA ASN A 88 -8.18 -3.30 -29.56
C ASN A 88 -9.13 -4.17 -30.41
N ALA A 89 -8.64 -5.28 -30.98
CA ALA A 89 -9.49 -6.21 -31.74
C ALA A 89 -10.57 -6.86 -30.86
N LEU A 90 -10.32 -7.08 -29.56
CA LEU A 90 -11.33 -7.66 -28.66
C LEU A 90 -12.57 -6.79 -28.53
N THR A 91 -12.41 -5.47 -28.59
CA THR A 91 -13.52 -4.51 -28.48
C THR A 91 -14.11 -4.11 -29.84
N ALA A 92 -13.40 -4.41 -30.92
CA ALA A 92 -13.83 -4.10 -32.27
C ALA A 92 -15.01 -5.01 -32.73
N ASN A 93 -15.93 -4.42 -33.49
CA ASN A 93 -17.04 -5.18 -34.06
C ASN A 93 -16.53 -6.10 -35.19
N THR A 94 -17.05 -7.34 -35.19
CA THR A 94 -16.87 -8.27 -36.28
C THR A 94 -17.71 -7.87 -37.50
N ALA A 95 -17.42 -8.41 -38.68
CA ALA A 95 -18.22 -8.18 -39.88
C ALA A 95 -19.67 -8.64 -39.74
N SER A 96 -19.95 -9.60 -38.85
CA SER A 96 -21.30 -10.09 -38.51
C SER A 96 -22.00 -9.27 -37.43
N GLY A 97 -21.31 -8.28 -36.86
CA GLY A 97 -21.81 -7.48 -35.74
C GLY A 97 -21.38 -8.02 -34.38
N GLY A 98 -21.36 -7.12 -33.40
CA GLY A 98 -20.93 -7.45 -32.03
C GLY A 98 -19.40 -7.46 -31.86
N ALA A 99 -18.96 -7.25 -30.62
CA ALA A 99 -17.54 -7.20 -30.29
C ALA A 99 -16.88 -8.59 -30.45
N TYR A 100 -15.69 -8.64 -31.04
CA TYR A 100 -14.94 -9.89 -31.24
C TYR A 100 -14.67 -10.63 -29.93
N GLY A 101 -14.32 -9.92 -28.86
CA GLY A 101 -14.10 -10.51 -27.55
C GLY A 101 -15.31 -11.31 -27.03
N SER A 102 -16.53 -10.87 -27.36
CA SER A 102 -17.75 -11.62 -26.99
C SER A 102 -17.85 -12.97 -27.69
N THR A 103 -17.30 -13.10 -28.90
CA THR A 103 -17.24 -14.40 -29.62
C THR A 103 -16.26 -15.37 -28.99
N LEU A 104 -15.33 -14.85 -28.20
CA LEU A 104 -14.34 -15.61 -27.42
C LEU A 104 -14.79 -15.89 -25.99
N GLY A 105 -16.00 -15.48 -25.62
CA GLY A 105 -16.56 -15.67 -24.28
C GLY A 105 -16.22 -14.57 -23.29
N PHE A 106 -15.62 -13.46 -23.74
CA PHE A 106 -15.33 -12.33 -22.88
C PHE A 106 -16.56 -11.40 -22.75
N THR A 107 -16.75 -10.83 -21.55
CA THR A 107 -17.72 -9.76 -21.39
C THR A 107 -17.10 -8.47 -21.92
N VAL A 108 -17.73 -7.88 -22.92
CA VAL A 108 -17.33 -6.58 -23.49
C VAL A 108 -18.47 -5.60 -23.24
N ALA A 109 -18.20 -4.56 -22.44
CA ALA A 109 -19.17 -3.53 -22.10
C ALA A 109 -18.52 -2.14 -22.22
N ASN A 110 -19.27 -1.16 -22.74
CA ASN A 110 -18.79 0.22 -22.89
C ASN A 110 -17.46 0.35 -23.66
N GLY A 111 -17.20 -0.54 -24.62
CA GLY A 111 -15.97 -0.54 -25.42
C GLY A 111 -14.74 -1.04 -24.65
N GLN A 112 -14.93 -1.75 -23.55
CA GLN A 112 -13.86 -2.35 -22.75
C GLN A 112 -14.13 -3.83 -22.50
N VAL A 113 -13.06 -4.62 -22.45
CA VAL A 113 -13.12 -6.02 -22.02
C VAL A 113 -13.12 -6.07 -20.50
N ASP A 114 -14.05 -6.81 -19.93
CA ASP A 114 -13.98 -7.16 -18.51
C ASP A 114 -12.87 -8.21 -18.31
N THR A 115 -11.69 -7.69 -17.92
CA THR A 115 -10.50 -8.52 -17.69
C THR A 115 -10.67 -9.44 -16.48
N SER A 116 -11.54 -9.11 -15.53
CA SER A 116 -11.81 -9.95 -14.36
C SER A 116 -12.51 -11.25 -14.76
N THR A 117 -13.47 -11.20 -15.68
CA THR A 117 -14.12 -12.40 -16.22
C THR A 117 -13.14 -13.33 -16.94
N VAL A 118 -12.19 -12.78 -17.69
CA VAL A 118 -11.14 -13.57 -18.37
C VAL A 118 -10.27 -14.29 -17.35
N LEU A 119 -9.83 -13.56 -16.34
CA LEU A 119 -8.96 -14.07 -15.28
C LEU A 119 -9.67 -15.20 -14.52
N LEU A 120 -10.91 -14.97 -14.12
CA LEU A 120 -11.71 -15.95 -13.38
C LEU A 120 -12.02 -17.20 -14.20
N SER A 121 -12.27 -17.10 -15.50
CA SER A 121 -12.57 -18.25 -16.36
C SER A 121 -11.38 -19.17 -16.61
N SER A 122 -10.15 -18.65 -16.50
CA SER A 122 -8.91 -19.41 -16.70
C SER A 122 -8.24 -19.85 -15.39
N LEU A 123 -8.75 -19.38 -14.24
CA LEU A 123 -8.17 -19.61 -12.94
C LEU A 123 -8.51 -21.01 -12.42
N LYS A 124 -7.49 -21.78 -12.05
CA LYS A 124 -7.63 -23.06 -11.35
C LYS A 124 -7.23 -22.89 -9.89
N GLY A 125 -7.97 -23.49 -8.98
CA GLY A 125 -7.76 -23.42 -7.53
C GLY A 125 -9.05 -23.07 -6.78
N PRO A 126 -8.99 -22.86 -5.46
CA PRO A 126 -7.80 -22.93 -4.61
C PRO A 126 -7.21 -24.34 -4.48
N PHE A 127 -5.90 -24.42 -4.44
CA PHE A 127 -5.15 -25.62 -4.05
C PHE A 127 -4.34 -25.29 -2.81
N VAL A 128 -4.07 -26.31 -1.98
CA VAL A 128 -3.19 -26.18 -0.82
C VAL A 128 -1.94 -26.98 -1.06
N ALA A 129 -0.79 -26.33 -0.91
CA ALA A 129 0.51 -26.95 -1.10
C ALA A 129 0.85 -27.87 0.09
N SER A 130 1.37 -29.05 -0.22
CA SER A 130 2.07 -29.94 0.70
C SER A 130 3.57 -29.82 0.49
N GLU A 131 4.34 -30.44 1.34
CA GLU A 131 5.79 -30.48 1.19
C GLU A 131 6.18 -31.07 -0.18
N GLY A 132 7.02 -30.36 -0.94
CA GLY A 132 7.46 -30.77 -2.26
C GLY A 132 6.44 -30.56 -3.40
N THR A 133 5.34 -29.85 -3.17
CA THR A 133 4.40 -29.49 -4.22
C THR A 133 5.09 -28.66 -5.31
N GLN A 134 4.91 -29.06 -6.57
CA GLN A 134 5.43 -28.34 -7.73
C GLN A 134 4.29 -27.86 -8.63
N LEU A 135 4.50 -26.73 -9.27
CA LEU A 135 3.57 -26.21 -10.29
C LEU A 135 3.64 -27.07 -11.57
N PRO A 136 2.52 -27.24 -12.29
CA PRO A 136 2.48 -28.03 -13.53
C PRO A 136 3.21 -27.36 -14.70
N PHE A 137 3.71 -26.13 -14.53
CA PHE A 137 4.44 -25.35 -15.54
C PHE A 137 5.42 -24.39 -14.85
N ALA A 138 6.38 -23.86 -15.62
CA ALA A 138 7.24 -22.77 -15.15
C ALA A 138 6.50 -21.43 -15.31
N PRO A 139 6.16 -20.74 -14.22
CA PRO A 139 5.42 -19.48 -14.31
C PRO A 139 6.30 -18.35 -14.87
N VAL A 140 5.70 -17.50 -15.70
CA VAL A 140 6.30 -16.25 -16.18
C VAL A 140 6.02 -15.12 -15.18
N SER A 141 4.85 -15.16 -14.55
CA SER A 141 4.46 -14.18 -13.54
C SER A 141 4.08 -14.88 -12.24
N VAL A 142 4.61 -14.37 -11.13
CA VAL A 142 4.32 -14.87 -9.79
C VAL A 142 3.80 -13.73 -8.94
N TYR A 143 2.68 -13.95 -8.27
CA TYR A 143 2.14 -13.05 -7.28
C TYR A 143 2.06 -13.77 -5.94
N ARG A 144 2.60 -13.15 -4.89
CA ARG A 144 2.51 -13.65 -3.51
C ARG A 144 1.83 -12.59 -2.64
N ASN A 145 0.69 -12.93 -2.05
CA ASN A 145 -0.15 -12.00 -1.29
C ASN A 145 -0.41 -10.70 -2.07
N ASP A 146 -0.89 -10.84 -3.32
CA ASP A 146 -1.26 -9.76 -4.25
C ASP A 146 -0.11 -8.87 -4.73
N LYS A 147 1.15 -9.29 -4.52
CA LYS A 147 2.35 -8.55 -4.95
C LYS A 147 3.21 -9.41 -5.87
N VAL A 148 3.85 -8.76 -6.83
CA VAL A 148 4.82 -9.43 -7.71
C VAL A 148 5.94 -10.05 -6.88
N SER A 149 6.25 -11.30 -7.15
CA SER A 149 7.31 -12.08 -6.49
C SER A 149 8.25 -12.67 -7.53
N GLU A 150 9.53 -12.78 -7.20
CA GLU A 150 10.53 -13.43 -8.04
C GLU A 150 10.53 -14.96 -7.86
N SER A 151 10.06 -15.46 -6.70
CA SER A 151 10.00 -16.89 -6.39
C SER A 151 8.60 -17.44 -6.54
N GLY A 152 8.46 -18.49 -7.36
CA GLY A 152 7.25 -19.30 -7.48
C GLY A 152 7.27 -20.56 -6.60
N GLU A 153 8.21 -20.68 -5.66
CA GLU A 153 8.29 -21.80 -4.73
C GLU A 153 7.07 -21.86 -3.81
N LEU A 154 6.53 -23.05 -3.65
CA LEU A 154 5.36 -23.32 -2.80
C LEU A 154 5.82 -23.99 -1.51
N ASN A 155 5.51 -23.35 -0.39
CA ASN A 155 5.73 -23.91 0.94
C ASN A 155 4.50 -24.68 1.42
N LYS A 156 4.69 -25.63 2.35
CA LYS A 156 3.58 -26.34 3.00
C LYS A 156 2.54 -25.34 3.51
N TYR A 157 1.26 -25.60 3.21
CA TYR A 157 0.11 -24.75 3.55
C TYR A 157 -0.02 -23.43 2.79
N ASP A 158 0.78 -23.15 1.76
CA ASP A 158 0.48 -22.08 0.85
C ASP A 158 -0.83 -22.42 0.08
N VAL A 159 -1.73 -21.45 0.00
CA VAL A 159 -2.91 -21.54 -0.87
C VAL A 159 -2.54 -20.95 -2.22
N TYR A 160 -2.74 -21.69 -3.30
CA TYR A 160 -2.36 -21.19 -4.61
C TYR A 160 -3.42 -21.40 -5.67
N TYR A 161 -3.39 -20.50 -6.62
CA TYR A 161 -4.19 -20.52 -7.83
C TYR A 161 -3.26 -20.37 -9.02
N TYR A 162 -3.63 -20.92 -10.16
CA TYR A 162 -2.82 -20.73 -11.35
C TYR A 162 -3.67 -20.65 -12.62
N SER A 163 -3.12 -20.02 -13.63
CA SER A 163 -3.62 -20.04 -15.00
C SER A 163 -2.51 -20.47 -15.94
N GLU A 164 -2.65 -21.62 -16.57
CA GLU A 164 -1.70 -22.14 -17.56
C GLU A 164 -1.64 -21.25 -18.81
N SER A 165 -2.79 -20.72 -19.23
CA SER A 165 -2.87 -19.84 -20.40
C SER A 165 -2.14 -18.51 -20.20
N LEU A 166 -2.15 -17.97 -18.97
CA LEU A 166 -1.44 -16.76 -18.58
C LEU A 166 -0.03 -17.06 -18.07
N GLN A 167 0.35 -18.32 -17.91
CA GLN A 167 1.61 -18.76 -17.26
C GLN A 167 1.84 -18.02 -15.93
N THR A 168 0.77 -17.85 -15.16
CA THR A 168 0.77 -17.06 -13.93
C THR A 168 0.32 -17.91 -12.75
N VAL A 169 0.96 -17.69 -11.59
CA VAL A 169 0.57 -18.27 -10.32
C VAL A 169 0.31 -17.17 -9.29
N TRP A 170 -0.71 -17.35 -8.47
CA TRP A 170 -1.04 -16.53 -7.30
C TRP A 170 -0.92 -17.38 -6.06
N ILE A 171 -0.11 -16.96 -5.11
CA ILE A 171 0.22 -17.68 -3.88
C ILE A 171 -0.21 -16.84 -2.68
N TYR A 172 -0.95 -17.43 -1.77
CA TYR A 172 -1.43 -16.78 -0.55
C TYR A 172 -0.91 -17.54 0.67
N THR A 173 -0.22 -16.84 1.55
CA THR A 173 0.30 -17.37 2.82
C THR A 173 -0.56 -16.93 4.00
N ARG A 174 -1.70 -16.28 3.73
CA ARG A 174 -2.60 -15.73 4.74
C ARG A 174 -3.25 -16.85 5.54
N ARG A 175 -3.23 -16.70 6.86
CA ARG A 175 -3.79 -17.68 7.80
C ARG A 175 -4.58 -16.96 8.89
N ALA A 176 -5.58 -17.64 9.45
CA ALA A 176 -6.29 -17.20 10.62
C ALA A 176 -6.33 -18.36 11.62
N ALA A 177 -5.57 -18.24 12.70
CA ALA A 177 -5.44 -19.31 13.66
C ALA A 177 -6.05 -18.93 15.01
N GLY A 178 -6.58 -19.92 15.71
CA GLY A 178 -7.21 -19.75 17.00
C GLY A 178 -8.38 -20.70 17.21
N ARG A 179 -9.12 -20.48 18.28
CA ARG A 179 -10.29 -21.26 18.62
C ARG A 179 -11.50 -20.83 17.79
N ILE A 180 -12.24 -21.78 17.23
CA ILE A 180 -13.54 -21.50 16.60
C ILE A 180 -14.54 -21.10 17.69
N THR A 181 -15.04 -19.86 17.62
CA THR A 181 -16.01 -19.32 18.58
C THR A 181 -17.44 -19.43 18.10
N ALA A 182 -17.66 -19.48 16.78
CA ALA A 182 -18.98 -19.64 16.18
C ALA A 182 -18.90 -20.30 14.81
N VAL A 183 -19.96 -20.98 14.43
CA VAL A 183 -20.16 -21.59 13.12
C VAL A 183 -21.54 -21.17 12.62
N SER A 184 -21.65 -20.69 11.39
CA SER A 184 -22.88 -20.14 10.81
C SER A 184 -23.20 -20.80 9.47
N PRO A 185 -24.47 -21.03 9.12
CA PRO A 185 -25.67 -20.86 9.95
C PRO A 185 -25.86 -21.98 10.98
N SER A 186 -25.21 -23.14 10.80
CA SER A 186 -25.28 -24.28 11.73
C SER A 186 -24.04 -25.17 11.63
N ALA A 187 -23.75 -25.94 12.68
CA ALA A 187 -22.63 -26.87 12.70
C ALA A 187 -22.74 -28.00 11.66
N SER A 188 -23.97 -28.39 11.27
CA SER A 188 -24.19 -29.46 10.28
C SER A 188 -24.10 -28.99 8.82
N ALA A 189 -24.22 -27.69 8.57
CA ALA A 189 -24.14 -27.10 7.23
C ALA A 189 -23.50 -25.72 7.32
N PRO A 190 -22.20 -25.63 7.68
CA PRO A 190 -21.53 -24.37 7.86
C PRO A 190 -21.22 -23.71 6.51
N THR A 191 -21.39 -22.39 6.46
CA THR A 191 -20.92 -21.55 5.36
C THR A 191 -19.87 -20.55 5.81
N ALA A 192 -19.78 -20.32 7.13
CA ALA A 192 -18.78 -19.44 7.73
C ALA A 192 -18.38 -19.94 9.12
N VAL A 193 -17.16 -19.59 9.51
CA VAL A 193 -16.62 -19.83 10.86
C VAL A 193 -16.04 -18.55 11.42
N THR A 194 -16.12 -18.39 12.75
CA THR A 194 -15.54 -17.25 13.46
C THR A 194 -14.32 -17.70 14.25
N VAL A 195 -13.16 -17.12 13.92
CA VAL A 195 -11.89 -17.36 14.61
C VAL A 195 -11.27 -16.00 14.95
N ALA A 196 -10.73 -15.87 16.15
CA ALA A 196 -10.13 -14.62 16.64
C ALA A 196 -11.05 -13.38 16.47
N GLY A 197 -12.36 -13.55 16.62
CA GLY A 197 -13.37 -12.48 16.50
C GLY A 197 -13.75 -12.09 15.06
N THR A 198 -13.15 -12.72 14.04
CA THR A 198 -13.45 -12.46 12.63
C THR A 198 -14.17 -13.65 12.01
N SER A 199 -15.22 -13.37 11.24
CA SER A 199 -15.98 -14.39 10.49
C SER A 199 -15.37 -14.58 9.10
N TYR A 200 -15.07 -15.83 8.75
CA TYR A 200 -14.49 -16.24 7.47
C TYR A 200 -15.47 -17.12 6.71
N GLN A 201 -15.70 -16.83 5.44
CA GLN A 201 -16.52 -17.65 4.56
C GLN A 201 -15.77 -18.93 4.18
N LEU A 202 -16.47 -20.06 4.10
CA LEU A 202 -15.88 -21.32 3.66
C LEU A 202 -15.88 -21.38 2.13
N GLY A 203 -14.71 -21.61 1.54
CA GLY A 203 -14.52 -21.57 0.08
C GLY A 203 -15.10 -22.77 -0.67
N SER A 204 -15.44 -23.87 0.02
CA SER A 204 -15.98 -25.07 -0.63
C SER A 204 -16.80 -25.93 0.33
N SER A 205 -17.62 -26.81 -0.25
CA SER A 205 -18.36 -27.84 0.50
C SER A 205 -17.42 -28.86 1.18
N ALA A 206 -16.23 -29.09 0.64
CA ALA A 206 -15.23 -29.96 1.26
C ALA A 206 -14.73 -29.37 2.59
N VAL A 207 -14.42 -28.06 2.61
CA VAL A 207 -14.05 -27.34 3.83
C VAL A 207 -15.20 -27.33 4.84
N ALA A 208 -16.42 -27.08 4.36
CA ALA A 208 -17.61 -27.13 5.20
C ALA A 208 -17.80 -28.52 5.87
N SER A 209 -17.59 -29.59 5.11
CA SER A 209 -17.65 -30.95 5.63
C SER A 209 -16.52 -31.24 6.65
N LYS A 210 -15.33 -30.70 6.41
CA LYS A 210 -14.20 -30.82 7.32
C LYS A 210 -14.50 -30.15 8.67
N ILE A 211 -15.01 -28.92 8.65
CA ILE A 211 -15.43 -28.19 9.86
C ILE A 211 -16.56 -28.94 10.60
N SER A 212 -17.60 -29.36 9.89
CA SER A 212 -18.75 -30.04 10.52
C SER A 212 -18.38 -31.40 11.14
N SER A 213 -17.30 -32.05 10.69
CA SER A 213 -16.78 -33.31 11.23
C SER A 213 -15.95 -33.15 12.51
N LEU A 214 -15.55 -31.92 12.87
CA LEU A 214 -14.83 -31.65 14.10
C LEU A 214 -15.77 -31.81 15.31
N ASN A 215 -15.18 -32.02 16.51
CA ASN A 215 -15.94 -32.11 17.76
C ASN A 215 -16.87 -30.89 17.92
N GLY A 216 -18.09 -31.11 18.36
CA GLY A 216 -19.06 -30.03 18.53
C GLY A 216 -19.42 -29.28 17.23
N GLY A 217 -19.11 -29.87 16.04
CA GLY A 217 -19.24 -29.19 14.76
C GLY A 217 -18.25 -28.05 14.59
N GLY A 218 -17.09 -28.15 15.24
CA GLY A 218 -15.97 -27.25 15.18
C GLY A 218 -15.91 -26.19 16.29
N VAL A 219 -17.02 -25.87 16.95
CA VAL A 219 -16.99 -24.85 18.02
C VAL A 219 -16.17 -25.34 19.21
N GLY A 220 -15.19 -24.54 19.62
CA GLY A 220 -14.23 -24.87 20.68
C GLY A 220 -12.90 -25.46 20.18
N GLU A 221 -12.86 -26.00 18.97
CA GLU A 221 -11.64 -26.54 18.39
C GLU A 221 -10.63 -25.45 18.04
N VAL A 222 -9.35 -25.73 18.24
CA VAL A 222 -8.24 -24.88 17.83
C VAL A 222 -7.82 -25.26 16.42
N VAL A 223 -7.85 -24.30 15.52
CA VAL A 223 -7.61 -24.51 14.08
C VAL A 223 -6.73 -23.42 13.49
N THR A 224 -6.07 -23.74 12.38
CA THR A 224 -5.49 -22.73 11.47
C THR A 224 -6.25 -22.78 10.16
N LEU A 225 -6.96 -21.71 9.83
CA LEU A 225 -7.64 -21.52 8.57
C LEU A 225 -6.63 -21.05 7.53
N LEU A 226 -6.55 -21.74 6.40
CA LEU A 226 -5.74 -21.34 5.26
C LEU A 226 -6.61 -20.50 4.33
N LEU A 227 -6.21 -19.24 4.10
CA LEU A 227 -7.04 -18.26 3.41
C LEU A 227 -6.62 -18.07 1.95
N GLY A 228 -7.59 -18.07 1.07
CA GLY A 228 -7.42 -17.89 -0.36
C GLY A 228 -7.45 -16.43 -0.82
N MET A 229 -7.70 -16.24 -2.11
CA MET A 229 -7.61 -14.96 -2.82
C MET A 229 -8.53 -13.90 -2.22
N ASP A 230 -9.76 -14.26 -1.91
CA ASP A 230 -10.79 -13.36 -1.36
C ASP A 230 -10.92 -13.48 0.18
N ASN A 231 -9.88 -14.01 0.85
CA ASN A 231 -9.87 -14.37 2.27
C ASN A 231 -10.91 -15.44 2.66
N GLU A 232 -11.43 -16.19 1.72
CA GLU A 232 -12.22 -17.38 1.97
C GLU A 232 -11.33 -18.53 2.50
N VAL A 233 -11.92 -19.42 3.29
CA VAL A 233 -11.20 -20.57 3.84
C VAL A 233 -11.04 -21.63 2.74
N ALA A 234 -9.81 -21.81 2.28
CA ALA A 234 -9.46 -22.81 1.28
C ALA A 234 -9.25 -24.21 1.91
N ASP A 235 -8.71 -24.26 3.13
CA ASP A 235 -8.60 -25.49 3.94
C ASP A 235 -8.40 -25.16 5.44
N VAL A 236 -8.42 -26.18 6.26
CA VAL A 236 -8.31 -26.11 7.72
C VAL A 236 -7.25 -27.08 8.22
N VAL A 237 -6.30 -26.57 8.98
CA VAL A 237 -5.31 -27.38 9.74
C VAL A 237 -5.82 -27.54 11.16
N THR A 238 -5.71 -28.76 11.70
CA THR A 238 -6.26 -29.14 13.01
C THR A 238 -5.25 -29.96 13.82
N GLY A 239 -5.50 -30.13 15.11
CA GLY A 239 -4.65 -30.90 15.98
C GLY A 239 -3.32 -30.21 16.29
N GLU A 240 -2.25 -31.00 16.46
CA GLU A 240 -0.93 -30.48 16.85
C GLU A 240 -0.27 -29.59 15.80
N GLU A 241 -0.71 -29.66 14.54
CA GLU A 241 -0.21 -28.79 13.47
C GLU A 241 -0.92 -27.42 13.42
N ALA A 242 -2.00 -27.23 14.19
CA ALA A 242 -2.67 -25.93 14.27
C ALA A 242 -1.88 -24.96 15.17
N ASP A 243 -1.73 -23.73 14.71
CA ASP A 243 -1.10 -22.68 15.51
C ASP A 243 -1.95 -22.38 16.76
N SER A 244 -1.35 -22.50 17.92
CA SER A 244 -2.01 -22.29 19.21
C SER A 244 -1.31 -21.27 20.11
N VAL A 245 -0.11 -20.81 19.72
CA VAL A 245 0.68 -19.82 20.46
C VAL A 245 0.95 -18.60 19.60
N PHE A 246 0.56 -17.44 20.11
CA PHE A 246 0.68 -16.18 19.38
C PHE A 246 1.45 -15.17 20.21
N TYR A 247 2.21 -14.34 19.55
CA TYR A 247 2.97 -13.24 20.13
C TYR A 247 2.48 -11.92 19.53
N GLY A 248 2.36 -10.88 20.33
CA GLY A 248 1.87 -9.60 19.82
C GLY A 248 2.05 -8.46 20.80
N VAL A 249 1.44 -7.33 20.45
CA VAL A 249 1.46 -6.11 21.23
C VAL A 249 0.03 -5.68 21.55
N VAL A 250 -0.20 -5.34 22.81
CA VAL A 250 -1.49 -4.80 23.27
C VAL A 250 -1.76 -3.48 22.60
N GLN A 251 -2.88 -3.40 21.89
CA GLN A 251 -3.38 -2.16 21.29
C GLN A 251 -4.27 -1.39 22.22
N THR A 252 -5.24 -2.07 22.81
CA THR A 252 -6.20 -1.49 23.75
C THR A 252 -6.54 -2.48 24.86
N ALA A 253 -6.87 -1.95 26.03
CA ALA A 253 -7.43 -2.71 27.13
C ALA A 253 -8.62 -1.94 27.70
N THR A 254 -9.82 -2.51 27.57
CA THR A 254 -11.06 -1.87 28.02
C THR A 254 -11.78 -2.77 29.01
N ARG A 255 -12.34 -2.18 30.07
CA ARG A 255 -13.20 -2.90 31.00
C ARG A 255 -14.63 -2.93 30.45
N SER A 256 -15.23 -4.10 30.41
CA SER A 256 -16.63 -4.28 30.01
C SER A 256 -17.36 -5.20 30.98
N LEU A 257 -18.65 -4.93 31.18
CA LEU A 257 -19.54 -5.86 31.86
C LEU A 257 -19.81 -7.05 30.94
N VAL A 258 -19.76 -8.26 31.49
CA VAL A 258 -20.16 -9.49 30.79
C VAL A 258 -21.63 -9.73 31.07
N GLU A 259 -22.45 -9.70 30.03
CA GLU A 259 -23.92 -9.77 30.13
C GLU A 259 -24.45 -11.16 30.55
N ASP A 260 -23.66 -12.22 30.42
CA ASP A 260 -24.17 -13.60 30.60
C ASP A 260 -24.40 -14.04 32.05
N ASN A 261 -23.85 -13.35 33.07
CA ASN A 261 -24.07 -13.70 34.50
C ASN A 261 -24.17 -12.49 35.46
N GLY A 262 -24.39 -11.32 34.97
CA GLY A 262 -24.92 -10.17 35.73
C GLY A 262 -24.00 -9.47 36.72
N ALA A 263 -22.76 -9.91 36.95
CA ALA A 263 -21.90 -9.31 37.99
C ALA A 263 -20.40 -9.25 37.69
N ASP A 264 -19.88 -9.89 36.67
CA ASP A 264 -18.45 -9.92 36.42
C ASP A 264 -17.99 -8.86 35.41
N VAL A 265 -17.03 -8.04 35.85
CA VAL A 265 -16.30 -7.10 34.99
C VAL A 265 -15.07 -7.83 34.49
N LEU A 266 -14.99 -8.09 33.19
CA LEU A 266 -13.81 -8.56 32.53
C LEU A 266 -13.07 -7.40 31.86
N GLN A 267 -11.78 -7.56 31.72
CA GLN A 267 -10.98 -6.69 30.88
C GLN A 267 -10.84 -7.32 29.49
N ARG A 268 -11.29 -6.59 28.47
CA ARG A 268 -11.12 -6.98 27.06
C ARG A 268 -9.82 -6.36 26.56
N VAL A 269 -8.86 -7.25 26.17
CA VAL A 269 -7.55 -6.87 25.67
C VAL A 269 -7.47 -7.17 24.18
N ALA A 270 -7.28 -6.15 23.35
CA ALA A 270 -7.03 -6.31 21.94
C ALA A 270 -5.51 -6.34 21.67
N VAL A 271 -5.03 -7.41 21.04
CA VAL A 271 -3.62 -7.67 20.77
C VAL A 271 -3.40 -7.84 19.28
N MET A 272 -2.58 -6.98 18.68
CA MET A 272 -2.08 -7.19 17.32
C MET A 272 -0.96 -8.21 17.36
N CYS A 273 -1.17 -9.37 16.76
CA CYS A 273 -0.22 -10.47 16.76
C CYS A 273 0.71 -10.44 15.55
N THR A 274 1.83 -11.16 15.63
CA THR A 274 2.86 -11.22 14.57
C THR A 274 2.34 -11.77 13.25
N ASP A 275 1.29 -12.60 13.28
CA ASP A 275 0.58 -13.11 12.10
C ASP A 275 -0.33 -12.07 11.40
N GLY A 276 -0.40 -10.84 11.91
CA GLY A 276 -1.21 -9.77 11.36
C GLY A 276 -2.66 -9.76 11.81
N ILE A 277 -3.04 -10.65 12.73
CA ILE A 277 -4.42 -10.74 13.24
C ILE A 277 -4.52 -10.06 14.59
N THR A 278 -5.50 -9.18 14.74
CA THR A 278 -5.86 -8.63 16.05
C THR A 278 -6.76 -9.61 16.76
N ARG A 279 -6.29 -10.14 17.90
CA ARG A 279 -7.06 -11.01 18.80
C ARG A 279 -7.60 -10.20 19.97
N THR A 280 -8.86 -10.46 20.31
CA THR A 280 -9.48 -9.87 21.49
C THR A 280 -9.71 -10.95 22.51
N VAL A 281 -9.01 -10.83 23.64
CA VAL A 281 -9.05 -11.82 24.71
C VAL A 281 -9.64 -11.18 25.97
N ASN A 282 -10.50 -11.92 26.67
CA ASN A 282 -11.04 -11.51 27.95
C ASN A 282 -10.12 -12.02 29.06
N VAL A 283 -9.67 -11.11 29.92
CA VAL A 283 -8.81 -11.43 31.07
C VAL A 283 -9.44 -10.90 32.36
N ASP A 284 -8.99 -11.44 33.49
CA ASP A 284 -9.46 -10.99 34.79
C ASP A 284 -9.21 -9.48 35.00
N LYS A 285 -10.16 -8.82 35.63
CA LYS A 285 -10.13 -7.37 35.91
C LYS A 285 -8.95 -6.90 36.75
N SER A 286 -8.34 -7.81 37.55
CA SER A 286 -7.17 -7.51 38.37
C SER A 286 -5.88 -7.41 37.59
N LEU A 287 -5.85 -7.99 36.38
CA LEU A 287 -4.70 -7.94 35.51
C LEU A 287 -4.65 -6.59 34.77
N ASN A 288 -3.44 -6.11 34.51
CA ASN A 288 -3.22 -4.85 33.79
C ASN A 288 -2.33 -5.08 32.58
N TYR A 289 -2.89 -4.80 31.40
CA TYR A 289 -2.18 -4.93 30.11
C TYR A 289 -2.22 -3.58 29.39
N PRO A 290 -1.34 -2.63 29.71
CA PRO A 290 -1.29 -1.35 29.02
C PRO A 290 -1.01 -1.49 27.53
N ALA A 291 -1.53 -0.56 26.73
CA ALA A 291 -1.15 -0.46 25.32
C ALA A 291 0.37 -0.39 25.16
N GLY A 292 0.89 -1.08 24.14
CA GLY A 292 2.31 -1.18 23.90
C GLY A 292 3.03 -2.33 24.62
N TRP A 293 2.40 -3.01 25.57
CA TRP A 293 2.98 -4.19 26.20
C TRP A 293 3.02 -5.37 25.23
N MET A 294 4.09 -6.14 25.29
CA MET A 294 4.21 -7.37 24.53
C MET A 294 3.61 -8.51 25.35
N VAL A 295 2.87 -9.38 24.66
CA VAL A 295 2.21 -10.52 25.26
C VAL A 295 2.35 -11.77 24.40
N ARG A 296 2.28 -12.92 25.08
CA ARG A 296 2.04 -14.23 24.49
C ARG A 296 0.60 -14.62 24.79
N ILE A 297 -0.09 -15.17 23.80
CA ILE A 297 -1.42 -15.75 23.92
C ILE A 297 -1.31 -17.24 23.66
N ASP A 298 -1.68 -18.05 24.64
CA ASP A 298 -1.82 -19.50 24.50
C ASP A 298 -3.32 -19.81 24.32
N VAL A 299 -3.67 -20.40 23.19
CA VAL A 299 -5.04 -20.77 22.85
C VAL A 299 -5.23 -22.26 23.05
N THR A 300 -6.22 -22.63 23.87
CA THR A 300 -6.60 -24.00 24.13
C THR A 300 -8.10 -24.20 23.88
N PRO A 301 -8.61 -25.43 23.82
CA PRO A 301 -10.05 -25.66 23.72
C PRO A 301 -10.86 -25.04 24.88
N GLU A 302 -10.25 -24.89 26.06
CA GLU A 302 -10.86 -24.30 27.25
C GLU A 302 -10.89 -22.77 27.23
N GLY A 303 -9.99 -22.12 26.47
CA GLY A 303 -9.91 -20.67 26.39
C GLY A 303 -8.55 -20.15 25.98
N GLU A 304 -8.40 -18.84 26.06
CA GLU A 304 -7.16 -18.13 25.79
C GLU A 304 -6.52 -17.63 27.10
N ASN A 305 -5.21 -17.83 27.22
CA ASN A 305 -4.41 -17.31 28.34
C ASN A 305 -3.43 -16.27 27.80
N VAL A 306 -3.40 -15.10 28.43
CA VAL A 306 -2.52 -13.98 28.08
C VAL A 306 -1.43 -13.83 29.12
N THR A 307 -0.17 -13.82 28.70
CA THR A 307 0.99 -13.65 29.55
C THR A 307 1.86 -12.51 29.02
N ALA A 308 2.20 -11.56 29.88
CA ALA A 308 3.18 -10.52 29.53
C ALA A 308 4.55 -11.15 29.30
N ILE A 309 5.27 -10.68 28.27
CA ILE A 309 6.61 -11.14 27.95
C ILE A 309 7.62 -10.01 28.08
N GLU A 310 8.81 -10.34 28.53
CA GLU A 310 9.93 -9.42 28.65
C GLU A 310 10.68 -9.26 27.32
N ASN A 311 11.47 -8.19 27.23
CA ASN A 311 12.29 -7.95 26.04
C ASN A 311 13.32 -9.08 25.87
N ARG A 312 13.41 -9.58 24.65
CA ARG A 312 14.45 -10.49 24.18
C ARG A 312 15.03 -9.91 22.89
N THR A 313 16.17 -9.28 22.99
CA THR A 313 16.74 -8.46 21.92
C THR A 313 17.84 -9.17 21.15
N ILE A 314 18.00 -8.82 19.89
CA ILE A 314 19.08 -9.25 19.01
C ILE A 314 19.52 -8.06 18.17
N SER A 315 20.77 -8.06 17.70
CA SER A 315 21.30 -7.04 16.80
C SER A 315 22.00 -7.70 15.62
N GLY A 316 21.99 -7.02 14.49
CA GLY A 316 22.61 -7.50 13.26
C GLY A 316 22.19 -6.69 12.05
N THR A 317 22.77 -7.00 10.90
CA THR A 317 22.30 -6.47 9.63
C THR A 317 21.44 -7.50 8.94
N VAL A 318 20.27 -7.09 8.47
CA VAL A 318 19.45 -7.93 7.61
C VAL A 318 20.17 -8.07 6.26
N SER A 319 20.34 -9.30 5.79
CA SER A 319 21.03 -9.56 4.51
C SER A 319 20.30 -8.91 3.33
N ALA A 320 20.98 -8.74 2.20
CA ALA A 320 20.42 -8.10 1.01
C ALA A 320 19.22 -8.88 0.42
N ASP A 321 19.24 -10.20 0.55
CA ASP A 321 18.15 -11.12 0.18
C ASP A 321 17.09 -11.27 1.28
N ALA A 322 17.29 -10.61 2.43
CA ALA A 322 16.41 -10.64 3.58
C ALA A 322 16.18 -12.04 4.19
N THR A 323 17.16 -12.94 4.08
CA THR A 323 17.11 -14.30 4.65
C THR A 323 17.83 -14.43 5.98
N MET A 324 18.65 -13.46 6.37
CA MET A 324 19.46 -13.49 7.59
C MET A 324 19.28 -12.20 8.40
N LEU A 325 19.36 -12.30 9.72
CA LEU A 325 19.57 -11.18 10.64
C LEU A 325 20.85 -11.46 11.46
N GLY A 326 21.95 -10.77 11.12
CA GLY A 326 23.27 -11.09 11.65
C GLY A 326 23.63 -12.55 11.32
N ASP A 327 23.90 -13.35 12.34
CA ASP A 327 24.28 -14.76 12.20
C ASP A 327 23.08 -15.74 12.23
N HIS A 328 21.85 -15.24 12.42
CA HIS A 328 20.65 -16.05 12.48
C HIS A 328 19.90 -16.03 11.15
N LYS A 329 19.50 -17.22 10.67
CA LYS A 329 18.59 -17.35 9.55
C LYS A 329 17.19 -16.91 9.97
N LEU A 330 16.48 -16.21 9.08
CA LEU A 330 15.05 -15.97 9.19
C LEU A 330 14.33 -17.19 8.61
N ALA A 331 13.34 -17.71 9.33
CA ALA A 331 12.48 -18.77 8.81
C ALA A 331 11.74 -18.30 7.54
N ASP A 332 11.44 -19.22 6.63
CA ASP A 332 10.77 -18.88 5.37
C ASP A 332 9.36 -18.30 5.59
N ASP A 333 8.72 -18.63 6.70
CA ASP A 333 7.42 -18.12 7.16
C ASP A 333 7.54 -17.12 8.31
N VAL A 334 8.70 -16.49 8.50
CA VAL A 334 8.95 -15.54 9.58
C VAL A 334 7.88 -14.46 9.64
N GLN A 335 7.32 -14.27 10.83
CA GLN A 335 6.32 -13.25 11.11
C GLN A 335 6.99 -12.06 11.79
N ILE A 336 6.94 -10.91 11.14
CA ILE A 336 7.57 -9.67 11.63
C ILE A 336 6.50 -8.64 11.91
N LEU A 337 6.52 -8.08 13.12
CA LEU A 337 5.63 -7.02 13.56
C LEU A 337 6.44 -5.79 13.95
N ASP A 338 6.25 -4.67 13.27
CA ASP A 338 6.77 -3.38 13.74
C ASP A 338 5.75 -2.75 14.69
N THR A 339 6.21 -2.14 15.78
CA THR A 339 5.34 -1.69 16.87
C THR A 339 5.81 -0.36 17.44
N THR A 340 4.89 0.38 18.05
CA THR A 340 5.23 1.54 18.87
C THR A 340 4.95 1.28 20.35
N THR A 341 5.48 2.12 21.22
CA THR A 341 5.22 2.06 22.67
C THR A 341 3.76 2.36 23.03
N GLU A 342 3.01 2.95 22.10
CA GLU A 342 1.59 3.26 22.26
C GLU A 342 0.66 2.15 21.75
N GLY A 343 1.21 1.01 21.32
CA GLY A 343 0.43 -0.13 20.87
C GLY A 343 0.01 -0.10 19.39
N VAL A 344 0.45 0.89 18.62
CA VAL A 344 0.27 0.87 17.17
C VAL A 344 1.22 -0.17 16.59
N ALA A 345 0.72 -1.04 15.73
CA ALA A 345 1.49 -2.14 15.18
C ALA A 345 1.08 -2.44 13.74
N GLY A 346 1.99 -3.02 12.97
CA GLY A 346 1.76 -3.47 11.61
C GLY A 346 2.76 -4.54 11.19
N THR A 347 2.31 -5.46 10.35
CA THR A 347 3.17 -6.52 9.81
C THR A 347 4.19 -5.98 8.81
N VAL A 348 5.38 -6.56 8.81
CA VAL A 348 6.50 -6.17 7.98
C VAL A 348 7.00 -7.38 7.20
N ARG A 349 7.20 -7.23 5.90
CA ARG A 349 7.84 -8.28 5.09
C ARG A 349 9.35 -8.25 5.30
N PRO A 350 10.04 -9.40 5.31
CA PRO A 350 11.49 -9.45 5.45
C PRO A 350 12.23 -8.54 4.46
N SER A 351 11.81 -8.50 3.20
CA SER A 351 12.39 -7.65 2.14
C SER A 351 12.33 -6.15 2.45
N ARG A 352 11.37 -5.70 3.28
CA ARG A 352 11.29 -4.30 3.74
C ARG A 352 12.47 -3.88 4.61
N LEU A 353 13.11 -4.85 5.23
CA LEU A 353 14.25 -4.66 6.13
C LEU A 353 15.61 -4.93 5.45
N SER A 354 15.63 -5.33 4.18
CA SER A 354 16.83 -5.67 3.42
C SER A 354 17.93 -4.61 3.60
N GLY A 355 19.14 -5.05 3.95
CA GLY A 355 20.30 -4.19 4.20
C GLY A 355 20.23 -3.33 5.47
N THR A 356 19.15 -3.41 6.24
CA THR A 356 18.96 -2.58 7.44
C THR A 356 19.80 -3.11 8.59
N LYS A 357 20.54 -2.22 9.25
CA LYS A 357 21.25 -2.53 10.48
C LYS A 357 20.32 -2.30 11.68
N LEU A 358 19.96 -3.37 12.36
CA LEU A 358 19.19 -3.35 13.60
C LEU A 358 20.12 -3.40 14.80
N ASN A 359 19.88 -2.54 15.78
CA ASN A 359 20.52 -2.58 17.09
C ASN A 359 19.56 -3.15 18.15
N MET A 360 20.03 -3.34 19.37
CA MET A 360 19.23 -3.92 20.46
C MET A 360 17.99 -3.08 20.83
N LEU A 361 17.92 -1.78 20.49
CA LEU A 361 16.76 -0.93 20.74
C LEU A 361 15.71 -1.07 19.63
N ASN A 362 16.09 -1.59 18.47
CA ASN A 362 15.20 -1.81 17.34
C ASN A 362 14.42 -3.14 17.45
N VAL A 363 14.92 -4.10 18.23
CA VAL A 363 14.27 -5.39 18.42
C VAL A 363 13.77 -5.51 19.85
N ARG A 364 12.47 -5.72 20.00
CA ARG A 364 11.82 -5.90 21.30
C ARG A 364 11.77 -7.37 21.72
N TYR A 365 11.45 -8.26 20.77
CA TYR A 365 11.31 -9.68 21.05
C TYR A 365 11.55 -10.52 19.80
N TYR A 366 12.05 -11.74 19.99
CA TYR A 366 12.15 -12.74 18.93
C TYR A 366 12.02 -14.14 19.50
N THR A 367 11.56 -15.09 18.67
CA THR A 367 11.57 -16.52 18.94
C THR A 367 12.40 -17.26 17.88
N LEU A 368 12.77 -18.48 18.23
CA LEU A 368 13.45 -19.40 17.33
C LEU A 368 12.58 -20.65 17.17
N ASN A 369 12.47 -21.15 15.95
CA ASN A 369 11.88 -22.44 15.67
C ASN A 369 12.85 -23.59 16.08
N ASP A 370 12.43 -24.83 15.88
CA ASP A 370 13.22 -26.03 16.23
C ASP A 370 14.52 -26.13 15.43
N ASN A 371 14.62 -25.46 14.29
CA ASN A 371 15.84 -25.39 13.47
C ASN A 371 16.80 -24.28 13.92
N GLY A 372 16.44 -23.50 14.96
CA GLY A 372 17.21 -22.36 15.44
C GLY A 372 17.09 -21.11 14.55
N GLU A 373 16.11 -21.06 13.66
CA GLU A 373 15.81 -19.92 12.80
C GLU A 373 14.83 -18.96 13.49
N ILE A 374 14.97 -17.66 13.25
CA ILE A 374 14.03 -16.66 13.77
C ILE A 374 12.68 -16.82 13.04
N ASP A 375 11.65 -17.19 13.78
CA ASP A 375 10.29 -17.40 13.26
C ASP A 375 9.30 -16.29 13.66
N ARG A 376 9.56 -15.55 14.73
CA ARG A 376 8.80 -14.38 15.17
C ARG A 376 9.75 -13.25 15.52
N LEU A 377 9.43 -12.01 15.11
CA LEU A 377 10.24 -10.84 15.37
C LEU A 377 9.34 -9.62 15.63
N ILE A 378 9.47 -9.03 16.81
CA ILE A 378 8.76 -7.80 17.18
C ILE A 378 9.77 -6.65 17.23
N LEU A 379 9.53 -5.64 16.42
CA LEU A 379 10.39 -4.47 16.22
C LEU A 379 9.82 -3.24 16.96
N ASN A 380 10.64 -2.20 17.08
CA ASN A 380 10.33 -0.94 17.74
C ASN A 380 10.50 0.24 16.76
N ASP A 381 9.41 0.59 16.07
CA ASP A 381 9.31 1.71 15.11
C ASP A 381 10.49 1.77 14.12
N VAL A 382 10.80 0.61 13.54
CA VAL A 382 11.97 0.43 12.66
C VAL A 382 11.71 0.97 11.27
N THR A 383 10.49 0.77 10.75
CA THR A 383 10.17 1.06 9.36
C THR A 383 9.72 2.50 9.11
N GLY A 384 9.18 3.16 10.14
CA GLY A 384 8.45 4.40 10.00
C GLY A 384 7.08 4.25 9.33
N ASP A 385 6.69 3.03 8.92
CA ASP A 385 5.44 2.80 8.18
C ASP A 385 4.20 2.92 9.07
N LEU A 386 4.38 2.94 10.40
CA LEU A 386 3.31 3.12 11.38
C LEU A 386 2.85 4.58 11.54
N TRP A 387 3.57 5.52 10.98
CA TRP A 387 3.23 6.93 11.02
C TRP A 387 2.22 7.28 9.91
N LYS A 388 1.42 8.31 10.15
CA LYS A 388 0.56 8.92 9.11
C LYS A 388 1.35 10.00 8.40
N TYR A 389 1.23 10.05 7.07
CA TYR A 389 1.95 10.99 6.23
C TYR A 389 0.98 11.86 5.46
N GLY A 390 1.35 13.11 5.21
CA GLY A 390 0.51 14.03 4.46
C GLY A 390 1.20 15.36 4.18
N VAL A 391 0.45 16.28 3.62
CA VAL A 391 0.89 17.67 3.38
C VAL A 391 0.18 18.58 4.37
N LEU A 392 0.96 19.30 5.17
CA LEU A 392 0.42 20.32 6.07
C LEU A 392 -0.06 21.51 5.23
N ASP A 393 -1.33 21.85 5.38
CA ASP A 393 -2.02 22.91 4.66
C ASP A 393 -2.14 24.19 5.50
N ASP A 394 -2.61 24.07 6.74
CA ASP A 394 -2.88 25.20 7.62
C ASP A 394 -2.64 24.83 9.08
N ILE A 395 -2.27 25.82 9.89
CA ILE A 395 -2.15 25.68 11.37
C ILE A 395 -3.04 26.72 12.01
N ARG A 396 -3.99 26.26 12.82
CA ARG A 396 -4.89 27.12 13.58
C ARG A 396 -4.56 27.01 15.06
N ASN A 397 -4.14 28.12 15.66
CA ASN A 397 -3.86 28.13 17.10
C ASN A 397 -5.18 28.09 17.89
N ILE A 398 -5.20 27.28 18.93
CA ILE A 398 -6.28 27.30 19.92
C ILE A 398 -5.82 28.32 20.95
N ALA A 399 -6.61 29.41 21.16
CA ALA A 399 -6.36 30.37 22.19
C ALA A 399 -6.31 29.63 23.56
N ALA A 400 -5.24 29.80 24.30
CA ALA A 400 -5.20 29.34 25.68
C ALA A 400 -6.36 30.00 26.42
N ASN A 401 -7.22 29.21 27.05
CA ASN A 401 -8.18 29.72 28.02
C ASN A 401 -7.38 30.27 29.23
N LEU A 402 -6.86 31.47 29.10
CA LEU A 402 -6.43 32.23 30.26
C LEU A 402 -7.69 32.47 31.08
N PRO A 403 -7.67 32.19 32.41
CA PRO A 403 -8.77 32.60 33.27
C PRO A 403 -8.96 34.10 33.05
N SER A 404 -10.14 34.50 32.60
CA SER A 404 -10.47 35.87 32.32
C SER A 404 -10.38 36.67 33.62
N THR A 405 -9.31 37.41 33.79
CA THR A 405 -9.38 38.61 34.59
C THR A 405 -10.28 39.56 33.80
N LYS A 406 -11.56 39.63 34.18
CA LYS A 406 -12.52 40.56 33.61
C LYS A 406 -12.03 41.98 33.89
N THR A 407 -11.41 42.58 32.92
CA THR A 407 -11.40 44.02 32.76
C THR A 407 -12.61 44.38 31.89
N PRO A 408 -13.51 45.28 32.28
CA PRO A 408 -14.65 45.63 31.46
C PRO A 408 -14.14 46.27 30.18
N ALA A 409 -14.46 45.67 29.04
CA ALA A 409 -14.25 46.29 27.76
C ALA A 409 -15.14 47.52 27.66
N THR A 410 -14.57 48.70 27.54
CA THR A 410 -15.20 49.87 26.96
C THR A 410 -15.59 49.54 25.54
N ALA A 411 -16.86 49.74 25.23
CA ALA A 411 -17.41 49.59 23.89
C ALA A 411 -16.70 50.58 22.95
N GLY A 412 -16.13 50.06 21.92
CA GLY A 412 -15.53 50.80 20.82
C GLY A 412 -14.44 49.99 20.16
N ASP A 413 -14.73 49.63 18.96
CA ASP A 413 -13.82 49.25 17.91
C ASP A 413 -13.60 47.76 17.60
N SER A 414 -14.10 47.52 16.44
CA SER A 414 -13.53 46.66 15.40
C SER A 414 -13.12 45.27 15.82
N GLU A 415 -13.75 44.35 15.20
CA GLU A 415 -13.26 43.01 14.97
C GLU A 415 -11.75 43.04 14.70
N GLY A 416 -11.00 43.07 15.77
CA GLY A 416 -9.59 42.77 15.75
C GLY A 416 -9.51 41.27 15.51
N GLU A 417 -9.35 40.87 14.26
CA GLU A 417 -8.67 39.62 13.97
C GLU A 417 -7.48 39.56 14.92
N GLY A 418 -7.55 38.69 15.89
CA GLY A 418 -6.38 38.26 16.63
C GLY A 418 -5.49 37.54 15.63
N SER A 419 -4.79 38.32 14.81
CA SER A 419 -3.84 37.80 13.88
C SER A 419 -2.72 37.19 14.71
N ASP A 420 -2.80 35.91 14.94
CA ASP A 420 -1.62 35.16 15.27
C ASP A 420 -0.67 35.32 14.11
N GLY A 421 0.28 36.25 14.25
CA GLY A 421 1.25 36.58 13.21
C GLY A 421 2.00 35.35 12.67
N THR A 422 2.01 34.27 13.46
CA THR A 422 2.57 32.97 13.06
C THR A 422 1.75 32.32 11.95
N ASN A 423 0.43 32.37 12.01
CA ASN A 423 -0.43 31.76 11.00
C ASN A 423 -0.40 32.55 9.69
N GLN A 424 -0.33 33.88 9.77
CA GLN A 424 -0.20 34.70 8.56
C GLN A 424 1.14 34.47 7.90
N VAL A 425 2.23 34.39 8.67
CA VAL A 425 3.57 34.08 8.16
C VAL A 425 3.63 32.69 7.51
N LEU A 426 2.99 31.67 8.12
CA LEU A 426 2.93 30.34 7.53
C LEU A 426 2.10 30.31 6.23
N LYS A 427 1.01 31.07 6.16
CA LYS A 427 0.22 31.24 4.93
C LYS A 427 1.02 31.97 3.85
N ASP A 428 1.71 33.03 4.22
CA ASP A 428 2.54 33.81 3.29
C ASP A 428 3.74 32.99 2.81
N LEU A 429 4.40 32.24 3.70
CA LEU A 429 5.47 31.31 3.33
C LEU A 429 4.95 30.18 2.42
N ARG A 430 3.77 29.66 2.69
CA ARG A 430 3.14 28.67 1.83
C ARG A 430 2.82 29.24 0.45
N SER A 431 2.27 30.46 0.37
CA SER A 431 1.98 31.11 -0.91
C SER A 431 3.25 31.39 -1.71
N VAL A 432 4.40 31.54 -1.04
CA VAL A 432 5.70 31.75 -1.65
C VAL A 432 6.40 30.43 -2.00
N LEU A 433 6.29 29.40 -1.15
CA LEU A 433 7.05 28.15 -1.30
C LEU A 433 6.37 27.11 -2.20
N VAL A 434 5.04 27.10 -2.26
CA VAL A 434 4.30 26.06 -3.00
C VAL A 434 4.02 26.44 -4.45
N PRO A 435 3.69 27.69 -4.81
CA PRO A 435 3.34 28.05 -6.19
C PRO A 435 4.51 28.52 -7.03
N THR A 436 5.61 28.88 -6.42
CA THR A 436 6.74 29.45 -7.16
C THR A 436 7.86 28.46 -7.25
N THR A 437 8.21 28.13 -8.44
CA THR A 437 9.40 27.43 -8.90
C THR A 437 10.14 26.59 -7.86
N SER A 438 10.45 25.38 -8.21
CA SER A 438 11.33 24.45 -7.51
C SER A 438 12.57 25.14 -6.88
N GLU A 439 13.06 26.23 -7.42
CA GLU A 439 14.22 26.96 -6.91
C GLU A 439 14.05 27.54 -5.50
N ILE A 440 12.86 27.95 -5.11
CA ILE A 440 12.62 28.45 -3.73
C ILE A 440 12.59 27.29 -2.74
N LEU A 441 11.98 26.19 -3.10
CA LEU A 441 12.03 24.96 -2.33
C LEU A 441 13.47 24.43 -2.18
N TRP A 442 14.34 24.70 -3.18
CA TRP A 442 15.75 24.27 -3.19
C TRP A 442 16.70 25.12 -2.37
N GLY A 443 16.49 26.38 -2.29
CA GLY A 443 17.16 27.24 -1.33
C GLY A 443 16.94 26.76 0.10
N VAL A 444 15.74 26.17 0.34
CA VAL A 444 15.34 25.57 1.61
C VAL A 444 16.18 24.32 1.95
N ILE A 445 16.59 23.53 0.99
CA ILE A 445 17.26 22.23 1.24
C ILE A 445 18.76 22.37 1.51
N ASN A 446 19.40 23.37 0.95
CA ASN A 446 20.87 23.51 0.97
C ASN A 446 21.43 24.40 2.10
N GLY A 447 20.65 24.70 3.12
CA GLY A 447 21.09 25.56 4.23
C GLY A 447 20.98 27.07 3.98
N ASP A 448 20.74 27.50 2.76
CA ASP A 448 20.49 28.91 2.39
C ASP A 448 19.01 29.32 2.52
N ILE A 449 18.24 28.47 3.17
CA ILE A 449 16.80 28.60 3.42
C ILE A 449 16.44 29.98 3.95
N LEU A 450 17.13 30.35 4.99
CA LEU A 450 16.82 31.57 5.72
C LEU A 450 17.10 32.79 4.89
N GLN A 451 18.15 32.76 4.09
CA GLN A 451 18.56 33.90 3.28
C GLN A 451 17.68 34.05 2.02
N THR A 452 17.32 32.97 1.37
CA THR A 452 16.49 33.03 0.16
C THR A 452 15.04 33.36 0.47
N VAL A 453 14.46 32.76 1.50
CA VAL A 453 13.15 33.12 2.02
C VAL A 453 13.15 34.55 2.55
N TRP A 454 14.18 34.94 3.31
CA TRP A 454 14.37 36.30 3.79
C TRP A 454 14.40 37.33 2.67
N ASN A 455 15.21 37.14 1.68
CA ASN A 455 15.37 38.09 0.58
C ASN A 455 14.09 38.27 -0.24
N LYS A 456 13.26 37.23 -0.37
CA LYS A 456 12.03 37.31 -1.15
C LYS A 456 10.84 37.83 -0.36
N VAL A 457 10.81 37.53 0.92
CA VAL A 457 9.74 38.01 1.82
C VAL A 457 9.95 39.46 2.24
N THR A 458 11.19 39.89 2.46
CA THR A 458 11.50 41.31 2.74
C THR A 458 11.31 42.23 1.56
N SER A 459 11.33 41.72 0.31
CA SER A 459 11.05 42.50 -0.87
C SER A 459 9.58 42.81 -1.13
N SER A 460 8.66 42.06 -0.46
CA SER A 460 7.22 42.16 -0.74
C SER A 460 6.34 42.72 0.40
N THR A 461 6.76 42.72 1.64
CA THR A 461 5.88 43.07 2.76
C THR A 461 6.59 43.58 4.02
N GLY A 462 7.11 44.72 4.13
CA GLY A 462 7.50 45.45 5.33
C GLY A 462 7.76 44.71 6.66
N SER A 463 7.73 45.41 7.77
CA SER A 463 8.21 44.96 9.11
C SER A 463 7.55 43.72 9.76
N LEU A 464 6.39 43.28 9.31
CA LEU A 464 5.70 42.07 9.85
C LEU A 464 6.45 40.78 9.56
N VAL A 465 7.19 40.74 8.49
CA VAL A 465 7.97 39.59 8.05
C VAL A 465 9.21 39.38 8.92
N SER A 466 9.74 40.44 9.50
CA SER A 466 10.94 40.35 10.36
C SER A 466 10.69 39.53 11.65
N ILE A 467 9.46 39.53 12.17
CA ILE A 467 9.08 38.77 13.36
C ILE A 467 8.91 37.29 13.01
N GLY A 468 8.28 37.00 11.87
CA GLY A 468 8.08 35.63 11.41
C GLY A 468 9.36 34.93 11.00
N VAL A 469 10.28 35.63 10.35
CA VAL A 469 11.59 35.05 9.98
C VAL A 469 12.47 34.85 11.21
N LYS A 470 12.43 35.71 12.22
CA LYS A 470 13.10 35.46 13.49
C LYS A 470 12.54 34.23 14.20
N GLN A 471 11.23 34.01 14.15
CA GLN A 471 10.62 32.79 14.66
C GLN A 471 11.00 31.56 13.84
N LEU A 472 11.05 31.67 12.51
CA LEU A 472 11.49 30.61 11.63
C LEU A 472 12.97 30.24 11.87
N ALA A 473 13.83 31.23 11.98
CA ALA A 473 15.24 31.05 12.31
C ALA A 473 15.42 30.36 13.67
N LYS A 474 14.56 30.67 14.61
CA LYS A 474 14.53 30.06 15.93
C LYS A 474 14.04 28.63 15.90
N VAL A 475 13.05 28.33 15.05
CA VAL A 475 12.51 26.97 14.82
C VAL A 475 13.53 26.05 14.16
N VAL A 476 14.28 26.56 13.19
CA VAL A 476 15.29 25.77 12.44
C VAL A 476 16.61 25.64 13.19
N GLY A 477 16.94 26.58 14.06
CA GLY A 477 18.23 26.65 14.75
C GLY A 477 18.27 26.11 16.19
N GLU A 478 17.13 25.88 16.86
CA GLU A 478 17.07 25.44 18.26
C GLU A 478 16.58 23.99 18.42
N PRO A 479 17.08 23.26 19.45
CA PRO A 479 16.58 21.93 19.77
C PRO A 479 15.07 21.96 20.08
N TYR A 480 14.34 20.96 19.62
CA TYR A 480 12.88 20.85 19.71
C TYR A 480 12.27 21.14 21.09
N GLY A 481 13.00 20.93 22.19
CA GLY A 481 12.53 21.17 23.56
C GLY A 481 12.32 22.64 23.92
N THR A 482 12.96 23.58 23.25
CA THR A 482 12.89 25.02 23.62
C THR A 482 11.70 25.73 23.01
N ILE A 483 11.16 25.20 21.92
CA ILE A 483 10.00 25.78 21.20
C ILE A 483 8.68 25.47 21.91
N LEU A 484 8.60 24.33 22.57
CA LEU A 484 7.41 23.90 23.34
C LEU A 484 7.07 24.84 24.47
N ASN A 485 8.02 25.63 24.97
CA ASN A 485 7.81 26.59 26.08
C ASN A 485 7.26 27.96 25.62
N TYR A 486 7.11 28.21 24.32
CA TYR A 486 6.89 29.58 23.83
C TYR A 486 5.43 29.98 23.68
N VAL A 487 4.48 29.02 23.62
CA VAL A 487 3.06 29.35 23.51
C VAL A 487 2.26 28.34 24.34
N GLY A 488 1.79 28.71 25.48
CA GLY A 488 0.78 27.95 26.22
C GLY A 488 -0.50 27.88 25.38
N GLY A 489 -0.78 26.72 24.83
CA GLY A 489 -1.98 26.47 24.04
C GLY A 489 -1.75 25.36 22.99
N GLY A 490 -2.84 24.72 22.57
CA GLY A 490 -2.84 23.73 21.52
C GLY A 490 -2.91 24.33 20.11
N ALA A 491 -2.88 23.49 19.12
CA ALA A 491 -3.11 23.89 17.73
C ALA A 491 -3.91 22.82 16.98
N THR A 492 -4.61 23.26 15.94
CA THR A 492 -5.23 22.37 14.95
C THR A 492 -4.42 22.45 13.67
N TYR A 493 -3.91 21.31 13.24
CA TYR A 493 -3.13 21.13 12.00
C TYR A 493 -4.05 20.57 10.94
N VAL A 494 -4.24 21.31 9.86
CA VAL A 494 -5.05 20.90 8.71
C VAL A 494 -4.13 20.31 7.65
N CYS A 495 -4.32 19.06 7.35
CA CYS A 495 -3.43 18.29 6.48
C CYS A 495 -4.22 17.57 5.39
N TYR A 496 -3.62 17.43 4.21
CA TYR A 496 -4.09 16.47 3.21
C TYR A 496 -3.45 15.11 3.50
N VAL A 497 -4.28 14.12 3.81
CA VAL A 497 -3.88 12.73 4.08
C VAL A 497 -4.74 11.80 3.23
N ASN A 498 -4.13 10.92 2.43
CA ASN A 498 -4.84 10.06 1.48
C ASN A 498 -5.83 10.82 0.57
N GLY A 499 -5.47 12.04 0.17
CA GLY A 499 -6.33 12.89 -0.68
C GLY A 499 -7.48 13.58 0.05
N GLN A 500 -7.61 13.39 1.37
CA GLN A 500 -8.66 13.99 2.18
C GLN A 500 -8.10 15.04 3.13
N LEU A 501 -8.85 16.12 3.31
CA LEU A 501 -8.53 17.13 4.30
C LEU A 501 -8.82 16.57 5.70
N THR A 502 -7.77 16.46 6.51
CA THR A 502 -7.81 15.88 7.86
C THR A 502 -7.29 16.90 8.86
N SER A 503 -7.93 17.02 10.02
CA SER A 503 -7.51 17.93 11.08
C SER A 503 -7.00 17.16 12.29
N TYR A 504 -5.82 17.55 12.78
CA TYR A 504 -5.23 17.03 14.01
C TYR A 504 -5.22 18.14 15.07
N THR A 505 -6.00 17.98 16.12
CA THR A 505 -6.03 18.93 17.25
C THR A 505 -5.16 18.41 18.38
N THR A 506 -4.27 19.26 18.88
CA THR A 506 -3.30 18.90 19.92
C THR A 506 -3.34 19.90 21.07
N SER A 507 -3.00 19.44 22.27
CA SER A 507 -2.87 20.28 23.46
C SER A 507 -1.54 21.05 23.52
N ILE A 508 -0.56 20.64 22.70
CA ILE A 508 0.75 21.28 22.57
C ILE A 508 0.98 21.69 21.12
N LYS A 509 1.79 22.70 20.90
CA LYS A 509 2.15 23.15 19.56
C LYS A 509 3.42 22.48 19.09
N TYR A 510 3.36 21.87 17.88
CA TYR A 510 4.51 21.24 17.24
C TYR A 510 5.20 22.23 16.28
N PRO A 511 6.56 22.20 16.22
CA PRO A 511 7.35 23.09 15.35
C PRO A 511 7.42 22.55 13.91
N VAL A 512 6.28 22.59 13.20
CA VAL A 512 6.17 22.11 11.83
C VAL A 512 5.73 23.24 10.90
N LEU A 513 6.12 23.14 9.64
CA LEU A 513 5.85 24.10 8.57
C LEU A 513 5.02 23.45 7.47
N ALA A 514 4.50 24.27 6.54
CA ALA A 514 3.84 23.78 5.34
C ALA A 514 4.75 22.82 4.57
N GLY A 515 4.15 21.77 3.99
CA GLY A 515 4.86 20.72 3.27
C GLY A 515 4.68 19.33 3.87
N GLY A 516 5.58 18.42 3.57
CA GLY A 516 5.49 17.03 4.02
C GLY A 516 5.58 16.89 5.54
N LEU A 517 4.62 16.19 6.11
CA LEU A 517 4.46 16.00 7.55
C LEU A 517 4.31 14.51 7.88
N ALA A 518 4.92 14.09 8.99
CA ALA A 518 4.69 12.81 9.64
C ALA A 518 3.98 13.01 10.98
N VAL A 519 2.93 12.22 11.23
CA VAL A 519 2.12 12.26 12.46
C VAL A 519 2.14 10.88 13.10
N ARG A 520 2.60 10.80 14.35
CA ARG A 520 2.52 9.60 15.18
C ARG A 520 1.28 9.69 16.07
N GLN A 521 0.50 8.65 16.08
CA GLN A 521 -0.75 8.58 16.84
C GLN A 521 -0.75 7.37 17.78
N GLU A 522 -1.54 7.46 18.84
CA GLU A 522 -2.02 6.29 19.59
C GLU A 522 -3.06 5.53 18.79
N VAL A 523 -3.41 4.34 19.24
CA VAL A 523 -4.47 3.51 18.62
C VAL A 523 -5.82 4.26 18.62
N ASN A 524 -6.10 5.06 19.63
CA ASN A 524 -7.31 5.89 19.73
C ASN A 524 -7.32 7.12 18.80
N GLY A 525 -6.24 7.35 18.04
CA GLY A 525 -6.09 8.48 17.15
C GLY A 525 -5.49 9.76 17.78
N SER A 526 -5.20 9.75 19.07
CA SER A 526 -4.55 10.90 19.73
C SER A 526 -3.14 11.11 19.19
N VAL A 527 -2.78 12.36 18.91
CA VAL A 527 -1.47 12.72 18.37
C VAL A 527 -0.41 12.68 19.47
N LYS A 528 0.65 11.93 19.25
CA LYS A 528 1.83 11.84 20.14
C LYS A 528 3.03 12.64 19.65
N ALA A 529 3.21 12.71 18.35
CA ALA A 529 4.30 13.48 17.75
C ALA A 529 3.91 13.96 16.36
N MET A 530 4.46 15.10 15.98
CA MET A 530 4.47 15.60 14.61
C MET A 530 5.90 15.97 14.25
N VAL A 531 6.35 15.52 13.08
CA VAL A 531 7.70 15.75 12.61
C VAL A 531 7.66 16.23 11.16
N GLN A 532 8.41 17.31 10.90
CA GLN A 532 8.63 17.79 9.54
C GLN A 532 9.46 16.76 8.76
N LEU A 533 8.99 16.37 7.59
CA LEU A 533 9.76 15.56 6.67
C LEU A 533 10.85 16.39 5.97
N MET A 534 11.94 15.75 5.59
CA MET A 534 13.04 16.39 4.90
C MET A 534 12.69 16.58 3.42
N PRO A 535 12.67 17.83 2.92
CA PRO A 535 12.35 18.11 1.54
C PRO A 535 13.53 17.79 0.60
N MET A 536 13.22 17.43 -0.63
CA MET A 536 14.21 17.23 -1.70
C MET A 536 13.60 17.48 -3.08
N LYS A 537 14.44 17.80 -4.05
CA LYS A 537 14.07 17.87 -5.48
C LYS A 537 14.03 16.48 -6.10
N ILE A 538 13.06 16.23 -6.86
CA ILE A 538 13.01 15.02 -7.67
C ILE A 538 13.40 15.39 -9.11
N ASP A 539 14.52 14.84 -9.56
CA ASP A 539 14.99 15.05 -10.94
C ASP A 539 14.47 13.97 -11.89
N LYS A 540 14.23 12.74 -11.40
CA LYS A 540 13.63 11.64 -12.16
C LYS A 540 12.76 10.77 -11.27
N VAL A 541 11.70 10.23 -11.84
CA VAL A 541 10.76 9.29 -11.21
C VAL A 541 10.95 7.91 -11.84
N GLY A 542 11.11 6.89 -11.01
CA GLY A 542 11.08 5.48 -11.38
C GLY A 542 9.84 4.78 -10.82
N ALA A 543 9.72 3.47 -11.01
CA ALA A 543 8.56 2.70 -10.58
C ALA A 543 8.35 2.70 -9.05
N ALA A 544 9.44 2.60 -8.28
CA ALA A 544 9.41 2.57 -6.81
C ALA A 544 10.52 3.43 -6.18
N SER A 545 11.14 4.32 -6.95
CA SER A 545 12.23 5.16 -6.47
C SER A 545 12.29 6.47 -7.23
N VAL A 546 12.96 7.46 -6.64
CA VAL A 546 13.21 8.75 -7.28
C VAL A 546 14.69 9.09 -7.19
N LEU A 547 15.17 9.94 -8.12
CA LEU A 547 16.52 10.49 -8.10
C LEU A 547 16.47 11.96 -7.68
N SER A 548 17.36 12.34 -6.78
CA SER A 548 17.65 13.72 -6.39
C SER A 548 19.17 13.94 -6.54
N GLY A 549 19.57 14.69 -7.56
CA GLY A 549 20.97 14.73 -7.98
C GLY A 549 21.47 13.34 -8.37
N SER A 550 22.53 12.88 -7.71
CA SER A 550 23.09 11.53 -7.89
C SER A 550 22.53 10.49 -6.91
N THR A 551 21.67 10.90 -5.95
CA THR A 551 21.19 10.02 -4.90
C THR A 551 19.84 9.44 -5.27
N ARG A 552 19.71 8.12 -5.16
CA ARG A 552 18.46 7.39 -5.30
C ARG A 552 17.80 7.25 -3.95
N TYR A 553 16.52 7.55 -3.90
CA TYR A 553 15.66 7.33 -2.73
C TYR A 553 14.54 6.37 -3.09
N GLU A 554 14.32 5.39 -2.23
CA GLU A 554 13.17 4.49 -2.35
C GLU A 554 11.89 5.25 -1.97
N VAL A 555 10.82 5.02 -2.71
CA VAL A 555 9.48 5.55 -2.38
C VAL A 555 8.78 4.52 -1.50
N ALA A 556 8.18 4.98 -0.40
CA ALA A 556 7.44 4.10 0.49
C ALA A 556 6.14 3.61 -0.17
N ASP A 557 5.73 2.38 0.16
CA ASP A 557 4.47 1.78 -0.35
C ASP A 557 3.24 2.64 0.00
N ASN A 558 3.29 3.35 1.14
CA ASN A 558 2.26 4.26 1.62
C ASN A 558 2.53 5.74 1.28
N ALA A 559 3.41 6.01 0.31
CA ALA A 559 3.73 7.37 -0.08
C ALA A 559 2.51 8.10 -0.65
N GLN A 560 2.38 9.37 -0.24
CA GLN A 560 1.31 10.25 -0.69
C GLN A 560 1.80 11.05 -1.88
N VAL A 561 1.10 11.00 -3.01
CA VAL A 561 1.44 11.78 -4.21
C VAL A 561 0.31 12.75 -4.52
N TYR A 562 0.65 14.02 -4.72
CA TYR A 562 -0.31 15.09 -4.96
C TYR A 562 0.05 15.92 -6.17
N LEU A 563 -0.97 16.32 -6.92
CA LEU A 563 -0.91 17.46 -7.83
C LEU A 563 -1.33 18.72 -7.07
N TRP A 564 -0.50 19.74 -7.09
CA TRP A 564 -0.89 21.05 -6.58
C TRP A 564 -1.44 21.92 -7.73
N TYR A 565 -2.67 22.40 -7.56
CA TYR A 565 -3.33 23.24 -8.56
C TYR A 565 -4.29 24.23 -7.88
N LYS A 566 -4.16 25.51 -8.20
CA LYS A 566 -5.01 26.62 -7.70
C LYS A 566 -5.18 26.60 -6.16
N GLY A 567 -4.10 26.37 -5.43
CA GLY A 567 -4.11 26.39 -3.97
C GLY A 567 -4.64 25.14 -3.28
N GLN A 568 -4.86 24.03 -4.02
CA GLN A 568 -5.36 22.77 -3.48
C GLN A 568 -4.48 21.58 -3.89
N TYR A 569 -4.49 20.55 -3.08
CA TYR A 569 -3.78 19.30 -3.31
C TYR A 569 -4.76 18.20 -3.78
N TYR A 570 -4.49 17.62 -4.92
CA TYR A 570 -5.28 16.53 -5.50
C TYR A 570 -4.45 15.25 -5.47
N ALA A 571 -4.97 14.19 -4.84
CA ALA A 571 -4.29 12.92 -4.80
C ALA A 571 -4.12 12.33 -6.21
N THR A 572 -2.96 11.76 -6.46
CA THR A 572 -2.61 11.09 -7.71
C THR A 572 -1.67 9.91 -7.42
N LYS A 573 -1.16 9.25 -8.44
CA LYS A 573 -0.24 8.13 -8.32
C LYS A 573 1.16 8.51 -8.79
N LEU A 574 2.18 7.82 -8.27
CA LEU A 574 3.57 8.02 -8.68
C LEU A 574 3.74 7.86 -10.21
N ALA A 575 3.06 6.89 -10.81
CA ALA A 575 3.11 6.63 -12.24
C ALA A 575 2.52 7.75 -13.12
N GLU A 576 1.70 8.65 -12.54
CA GLU A 576 1.03 9.73 -13.25
C GLU A 576 1.83 11.04 -13.24
N VAL A 577 2.95 11.08 -12.52
CA VAL A 577 3.81 12.25 -12.42
C VAL A 577 5.21 11.95 -12.97
N ASN A 578 5.75 12.89 -13.74
CA ASN A 578 7.10 12.80 -14.29
C ASN A 578 7.78 14.17 -14.27
N SER A 579 9.11 14.16 -14.30
CA SER A 579 9.91 15.37 -14.25
C SER A 579 9.88 16.21 -15.53
N ASP A 580 9.36 15.69 -16.62
CA ASP A 580 9.27 16.43 -17.88
C ASP A 580 8.08 17.40 -17.87
N ALA A 581 6.94 16.95 -17.33
CA ALA A 581 5.70 17.73 -17.25
C ALA A 581 5.54 18.53 -15.94
N TYR A 582 6.26 18.14 -14.88
CA TYR A 582 6.06 18.69 -13.54
C TYR A 582 7.38 19.10 -12.86
N TYR A 583 7.30 20.14 -12.04
CA TYR A 583 8.26 20.38 -10.97
C TYR A 583 7.87 19.47 -9.80
N LEU A 584 8.81 18.61 -9.36
CA LEU A 584 8.56 17.60 -8.35
C LEU A 584 9.34 17.88 -7.07
N THR A 585 8.63 18.00 -5.97
CA THR A 585 9.22 18.06 -4.63
C THR A 585 8.84 16.81 -3.87
N GLY A 586 9.85 16.13 -3.32
CA GLY A 586 9.68 14.98 -2.45
C GLY A 586 9.97 15.36 -1.00
N TRP A 587 9.39 14.62 -0.07
CA TRP A 587 9.75 14.66 1.36
C TRP A 587 9.98 13.24 1.84
N TYR A 588 11.13 13.03 2.48
CA TYR A 588 11.50 11.73 3.04
C TYR A 588 11.60 11.78 4.57
N ASP A 589 11.39 10.64 5.21
CA ASP A 589 11.52 10.49 6.64
C ASP A 589 12.99 10.45 7.06
N ASN A 590 13.35 11.22 8.08
CA ASN A 590 14.69 11.28 8.65
C ASN A 590 14.64 11.47 10.18
N PHE A 591 13.73 10.77 10.84
CA PHE A 591 13.52 10.89 12.29
C PHE A 591 14.00 9.66 13.08
N GLY A 592 14.92 8.88 12.52
CA GLY A 592 15.68 7.87 13.26
C GLY A 592 15.21 6.43 13.11
N CYS A 593 14.15 6.15 12.30
CA CYS A 593 13.78 4.77 11.99
C CYS A 593 14.91 4.07 11.23
N ALA A 594 15.32 2.88 11.66
CA ALA A 594 16.47 2.16 11.11
C ALA A 594 16.30 1.82 9.62
N ALA A 595 15.08 1.47 9.19
CA ALA A 595 14.70 1.23 7.80
C ALA A 595 13.92 2.41 7.20
N GLY A 596 14.11 3.62 7.73
CA GLY A 596 13.54 4.87 7.23
C GLY A 596 14.27 5.41 5.99
N LYS A 597 14.29 6.74 5.84
CA LYS A 597 14.84 7.48 4.71
C LYS A 597 14.14 7.17 3.38
N ARG A 598 12.85 6.88 3.44
CA ARG A 598 12.00 6.68 2.28
C ARG A 598 11.19 7.93 1.98
N VAL A 599 10.93 8.16 0.71
CA VAL A 599 10.03 9.24 0.29
C VAL A 599 8.61 8.90 0.71
N ARG A 600 8.00 9.80 1.49
CA ARG A 600 6.67 9.64 2.06
C ARG A 600 5.63 10.52 1.41
N VAL A 601 6.06 11.68 0.89
CA VAL A 601 5.18 12.65 0.26
C VAL A 601 5.85 13.17 -1.00
N ILE A 602 5.10 13.30 -2.07
CA ILE A 602 5.52 13.94 -3.33
C ILE A 602 4.45 14.95 -3.73
N VAL A 603 4.88 16.16 -4.06
CA VAL A 603 4.02 17.19 -4.64
C VAL A 603 4.52 17.55 -6.04
N ALA A 604 3.62 17.49 -7.00
CA ALA A 604 3.86 17.81 -8.40
C ALA A 604 3.14 19.12 -8.75
N VAL A 605 3.88 20.07 -9.29
CA VAL A 605 3.39 21.35 -9.81
C VAL A 605 3.61 21.35 -11.33
N LYS A 606 2.55 21.55 -12.10
CA LYS A 606 2.65 21.54 -13.56
C LYS A 606 3.61 22.62 -14.04
N LYS A 607 4.47 22.29 -15.00
CA LYS A 607 5.28 23.26 -15.73
C LYS A 607 4.39 24.05 -16.70
N ASP A 608 4.68 25.32 -16.87
CA ASP A 608 3.98 26.20 -17.82
C ASP A 608 4.24 25.78 -19.26
#